data_a69d0ef50c3e3c1e0a464dac1dbb3fb6
#
_entry.id   a69d0ef50c3e3c1e0a464dac1dbb3fb6
#
_cell.length_a   1.000
_cell.length_b   1.000
_cell.length_c   1.000
_cell.angle_alpha   90.00
_cell.angle_beta   90.00
_cell.angle_gamma   90.00
#
_symmetry.space_group_name_H-M   'P 1'
#
loop_
_entity.id
_entity.type
_entity.pdbx_description
1 polymer ?
#
loop_
_entity_poly.entity_id
_entity_poly.type
_entity_poly.pdbx_seq_one_letter_code
_entity_poly.pdbx_strand_id
1 'polypeptide(L)'
;MGKIFNSLLFKVFCGIALGILLGNYAPDWLYRILITFKSLFANFLNFSIPLIMIGLIMPSIGDLEKNAGKLLAITVVIAYGFTLFSGFSTYFVGDTFFNSLLENEQIGTLEDHSRSLPPYFTIDMPPIFDVMTALLLSFIVGIGLSVREAPVLTNVVKEFGDIVKWLITKAIIPVLPYYIMTIFAEITFSGQVASVMVVFFKLIIILFIMHIVLLLLQYIFAGLISGKNPIKSLGTMLPAYATALGTQSSAATIPVTLRQSLKLGISQRIAGFVIPLCATIHLSGSTMKITACALALMMLQGTPYDFSMFAGFIMMLGIIMVAAPGVPGGAIMAALGVLHSMLGFDENQQALMVALYIAMDSFGTACNVTGDGAVALIVDKIAKRPQTADED
;
A
#
# COMPACT_ATOMS: atom_id res chain seq x y z
N MET A 1 -7.98 -6.09 25.89
CA MET A 1 -7.23 -4.82 25.97
C MET A 1 -5.79 -4.94 25.45
N GLY A 2 -4.97 -5.92 25.84
CA GLY A 2 -3.55 -6.00 25.43
C GLY A 2 -3.26 -6.06 23.92
N LYS A 3 -4.15 -6.55 23.07
CA LYS A 3 -3.95 -6.61 21.61
C LYS A 3 -4.09 -5.22 20.92
N ILE A 4 -4.88 -4.31 21.46
CA ILE A 4 -5.06 -2.96 20.89
C ILE A 4 -3.81 -2.12 21.13
N PHE A 5 -3.23 -2.16 22.34
CA PHE A 5 -2.01 -1.43 22.68
C PHE A 5 -0.77 -1.88 21.90
N ASN A 6 -0.78 -3.10 21.39
CA ASN A 6 0.31 -3.64 20.57
C ASN A 6 0.12 -3.42 19.06
N SER A 7 -1.02 -2.89 18.62
CA SER A 7 -1.24 -2.61 17.19
C SER A 7 -0.34 -1.47 16.71
N LEU A 8 0.16 -1.60 15.48
CA LEU A 8 0.96 -0.56 14.84
C LEU A 8 0.21 0.77 14.78
N LEU A 9 -1.10 0.73 14.47
CA LEU A 9 -1.97 1.88 14.41
C LEU A 9 -1.98 2.66 15.74
N PHE A 10 -2.17 1.98 16.87
CA PHE A 10 -2.15 2.62 18.19
C PHE A 10 -0.79 3.27 18.49
N LYS A 11 0.31 2.58 18.18
CA LYS A 11 1.66 3.11 18.36
C LYS A 11 1.92 4.35 17.50
N VAL A 12 1.41 4.37 16.26
CA VAL A 12 1.50 5.53 15.37
C VAL A 12 0.71 6.71 15.92
N PHE A 13 -0.54 6.52 16.38
CA PHE A 13 -1.29 7.59 17.02
C PHE A 13 -0.61 8.14 18.28
N CYS A 14 -0.04 7.27 19.12
CA CYS A 14 0.79 7.71 20.24
C CYS A 14 2.02 8.49 19.77
N GLY A 15 2.66 8.04 18.70
CA GLY A 15 3.79 8.74 18.08
C GLY A 15 3.41 10.15 17.61
N ILE A 16 2.29 10.29 16.90
CA ILE A 16 1.77 11.59 16.45
C ILE A 16 1.51 12.52 17.65
N ALA A 17 0.78 12.02 18.66
CA ALA A 17 0.45 12.83 19.85
C ALA A 17 1.72 13.27 20.62
N LEU A 18 2.68 12.36 20.81
CA LEU A 18 3.97 12.67 21.44
C LEU A 18 4.80 13.62 20.58
N GLY A 19 4.77 13.47 19.26
CA GLY A 19 5.44 14.37 18.33
C GLY A 19 4.92 15.80 18.46
N ILE A 20 3.61 15.98 18.49
CA ILE A 20 2.98 17.29 18.70
C ILE A 20 3.39 17.90 20.04
N LEU A 21 3.39 17.11 21.10
CA LEU A 21 3.83 17.60 22.43
C LEU A 21 5.32 18.01 22.41
N LEU A 22 6.18 17.18 21.83
CA LEU A 22 7.61 17.46 21.77
C LEU A 22 7.90 18.66 20.87
N GLY A 23 7.21 18.82 19.76
CA GLY A 23 7.38 19.99 18.87
C GLY A 23 7.02 21.31 19.54
N ASN A 24 6.06 21.33 20.47
CA ASN A 24 5.66 22.51 21.22
C ASN A 24 6.57 22.82 22.43
N TYR A 25 7.08 21.79 23.12
CA TYR A 25 7.67 21.97 24.45
C TYR A 25 9.11 21.48 24.57
N ALA A 26 9.65 20.78 23.56
CA ALA A 26 11.01 20.26 23.64
C ALA A 26 12.04 21.41 23.59
N PRO A 27 13.05 21.39 24.45
CA PRO A 27 14.18 22.32 24.33
C PRO A 27 15.01 21.97 23.09
N ASP A 28 15.75 22.94 22.56
CA ASP A 28 16.51 22.84 21.29
C ASP A 28 17.43 21.63 21.23
N TRP A 29 18.10 21.28 22.35
CA TRP A 29 18.98 20.13 22.39
C TRP A 29 18.22 18.80 22.17
N LEU A 30 17.03 18.65 22.76
CA LEU A 30 16.19 17.46 22.60
C LEU A 30 15.61 17.41 21.19
N TYR A 31 15.13 18.54 20.68
CA TYR A 31 14.65 18.66 19.31
C TYR A 31 15.73 18.24 18.29
N ARG A 32 16.99 18.67 18.47
CA ARG A 32 18.11 18.27 17.62
C ARG A 32 18.40 16.76 17.68
N ILE A 33 18.20 16.10 18.82
CA ILE A 33 18.28 14.63 18.94
C ILE A 33 17.20 13.99 18.06
N LEU A 34 15.96 14.49 18.11
CA LEU A 34 14.86 13.98 17.29
C LEU A 34 15.15 14.11 15.79
N ILE A 35 15.63 15.27 15.35
CA ILE A 35 16.01 15.51 13.94
C ILE A 35 17.19 14.64 13.53
N THR A 36 18.17 14.42 14.40
CA THR A 36 19.29 13.50 14.13
C THR A 36 18.78 12.07 13.91
N PHE A 37 17.89 11.58 14.80
CA PHE A 37 17.27 10.28 14.63
C PHE A 37 16.45 10.19 13.34
N LYS A 38 15.65 11.24 13.00
CA LYS A 38 14.89 11.34 11.76
C LYS A 38 15.81 11.16 10.55
N SER A 39 16.89 11.94 10.47
CA SER A 39 17.85 11.91 9.36
C SER A 39 18.51 10.53 9.20
N LEU A 40 18.94 9.92 10.31
CA LEU A 40 19.56 8.59 10.28
C LEU A 40 18.57 7.51 9.78
N PHE A 41 17.33 7.56 10.24
CA PHE A 41 16.33 6.58 9.82
C PHE A 41 15.86 6.80 8.37
N ALA A 42 15.75 8.05 7.93
CA ALA A 42 15.44 8.39 6.54
C ALA A 42 16.52 7.86 5.58
N ASN A 43 17.80 8.10 5.89
CA ASN A 43 18.93 7.57 5.09
C ASN A 43 18.93 6.03 5.08
N PHE A 44 18.63 5.39 6.21
CA PHE A 44 18.47 3.93 6.28
C PHE A 44 17.30 3.42 5.44
N LEU A 45 16.16 4.12 5.43
CA LEU A 45 15.02 3.78 4.57
C LEU A 45 15.41 3.89 3.10
N ASN A 46 16.02 4.99 2.68
CA ASN A 46 16.48 5.20 1.31
C ASN A 46 17.46 4.11 0.85
N PHE A 47 18.42 3.73 1.68
CA PHE A 47 19.28 2.58 1.43
C PHE A 47 18.50 1.27 1.26
N SER A 48 17.44 1.09 2.05
CA SER A 48 16.66 -0.15 2.08
C SER A 48 15.67 -0.28 0.91
N ILE A 49 15.20 0.83 0.30
CA ILE A 49 14.19 0.83 -0.75
C ILE A 49 14.54 -0.12 -1.92
N PRO A 50 15.72 -0.04 -2.58
CA PRO A 50 16.05 -0.94 -3.67
C PRO A 50 16.14 -2.42 -3.22
N LEU A 51 16.62 -2.68 -2.01
CA LEU A 51 16.68 -4.03 -1.45
C LEU A 51 15.27 -4.59 -1.23
N ILE A 52 14.36 -3.75 -0.73
CA ILE A 52 12.95 -4.10 -0.55
C ILE A 52 12.32 -4.44 -1.90
N MET A 53 12.56 -3.64 -2.94
CA MET A 53 12.03 -3.89 -4.27
C MET A 53 12.55 -5.22 -4.84
N ILE A 54 13.85 -5.46 -4.80
CA ILE A 54 14.45 -6.72 -5.29
C ILE A 54 13.91 -7.91 -4.50
N GLY A 55 13.92 -7.84 -3.17
CA GLY A 55 13.53 -8.93 -2.30
C GLY A 55 12.04 -9.28 -2.32
N LEU A 56 11.17 -8.34 -2.71
CA LEU A 56 9.73 -8.60 -2.79
C LEU A 56 9.26 -8.88 -4.22
N ILE A 57 9.71 -8.09 -5.21
CA ILE A 57 9.21 -8.17 -6.58
C ILE A 57 9.79 -9.38 -7.30
N MET A 58 11.09 -9.59 -7.18
CA MET A 58 11.77 -10.67 -7.91
C MET A 58 11.22 -12.07 -7.60
N PRO A 59 11.09 -12.51 -6.32
CA PRO A 59 10.50 -13.81 -6.02
C PRO A 59 9.02 -13.88 -6.38
N SER A 60 8.26 -12.78 -6.20
CA SER A 60 6.83 -12.76 -6.53
C SER A 60 6.56 -13.00 -8.00
N ILE A 61 7.37 -12.42 -8.92
CA ILE A 61 7.29 -12.67 -10.35
C ILE A 61 7.76 -14.09 -10.68
N GLY A 62 8.84 -14.56 -10.04
CA GLY A 62 9.38 -15.90 -10.24
C GLY A 62 8.43 -17.03 -9.83
N ASP A 63 7.59 -16.79 -8.82
CA ASP A 63 6.59 -17.73 -8.31
C ASP A 63 5.29 -17.78 -9.13
N LEU A 64 5.14 -16.94 -10.16
CA LEU A 64 4.04 -17.05 -11.13
C LEU A 64 4.19 -18.38 -11.89
N GLU A 65 3.62 -19.43 -11.33
CA GLU A 65 3.86 -20.82 -11.76
C GLU A 65 3.48 -21.09 -13.23
N LYS A 66 4.36 -21.80 -13.93
CA LYS A 66 4.16 -22.34 -15.28
C LYS A 66 2.91 -23.22 -15.42
N ASN A 67 2.44 -23.84 -14.34
CA ASN A 67 1.39 -24.87 -14.35
C ASN A 67 0.01 -24.41 -13.88
N ALA A 68 -0.14 -23.20 -13.32
CA ALA A 68 -1.45 -22.66 -12.92
C ALA A 68 -2.23 -22.11 -14.13
N GLY A 69 -1.64 -22.02 -15.29
CA GLY A 69 -2.24 -21.83 -16.59
C GLY A 69 -3.28 -20.69 -16.65
N LYS A 70 -4.39 -20.99 -17.32
CA LYS A 70 -5.49 -20.06 -17.61
C LYS A 70 -6.12 -19.46 -16.34
N LEU A 71 -6.21 -20.22 -15.25
CA LEU A 71 -6.85 -19.77 -14.00
C LEU A 71 -6.03 -18.68 -13.30
N LEU A 72 -4.71 -18.85 -13.24
CA LEU A 72 -3.80 -17.83 -12.69
C LEU A 72 -3.87 -16.55 -13.52
N ALA A 73 -3.72 -16.68 -14.85
CA ALA A 73 -3.75 -15.53 -15.76
C ALA A 73 -5.05 -14.74 -15.62
N ILE A 74 -6.21 -15.42 -15.60
CA ILE A 74 -7.51 -14.76 -15.40
C ILE A 74 -7.57 -14.05 -14.06
N THR A 75 -7.13 -14.69 -12.98
CA THR A 75 -7.15 -14.11 -11.62
C THR A 75 -6.27 -12.87 -11.54
N VAL A 76 -5.05 -12.95 -12.08
CA VAL A 76 -4.09 -11.82 -12.10
C VAL A 76 -4.64 -10.66 -12.91
N VAL A 77 -5.19 -10.91 -14.11
CA VAL A 77 -5.78 -9.86 -14.96
C VAL A 77 -6.94 -9.16 -14.28
N ILE A 78 -7.84 -9.90 -13.62
CA ILE A 78 -8.98 -9.30 -12.92
C ILE A 78 -8.52 -8.51 -11.69
N ALA A 79 -7.63 -9.08 -10.87
CA ALA A 79 -7.07 -8.42 -9.69
C ALA A 79 -6.32 -7.14 -10.06
N TYR A 80 -5.46 -7.19 -11.07
CA TYR A 80 -4.75 -6.03 -11.61
C TYR A 80 -5.70 -5.01 -12.19
N GLY A 81 -6.71 -5.44 -12.96
CA GLY A 81 -7.73 -4.57 -13.51
C GLY A 81 -8.51 -3.80 -12.42
N PHE A 82 -8.90 -4.45 -11.34
CA PHE A 82 -9.53 -3.77 -10.20
C PHE A 82 -8.57 -2.83 -9.47
N THR A 83 -7.29 -3.19 -9.38
CA THR A 83 -6.26 -2.32 -8.79
C THR A 83 -6.05 -1.06 -9.63
N LEU A 84 -5.95 -1.18 -10.95
CA LEU A 84 -5.86 -0.03 -11.86
C LEU A 84 -7.14 0.82 -11.85
N PHE A 85 -8.31 0.18 -11.90
CA PHE A 85 -9.59 0.88 -11.80
C PHE A 85 -9.66 1.72 -10.52
N SER A 86 -9.22 1.17 -9.39
CA SER A 86 -9.12 1.88 -8.12
C SER A 86 -8.20 3.10 -8.21
N GLY A 87 -7.00 2.95 -8.76
CA GLY A 87 -6.05 4.04 -8.91
C GLY A 87 -6.57 5.16 -9.80
N PHE A 88 -7.05 4.82 -11.01
CA PHE A 88 -7.57 5.82 -11.94
C PHE A 88 -8.83 6.52 -11.43
N SER A 89 -9.79 5.77 -10.86
CA SER A 89 -10.98 6.38 -10.26
C SER A 89 -10.61 7.34 -9.13
N THR A 90 -9.58 6.99 -8.35
CA THR A 90 -9.06 7.84 -7.29
C THR A 90 -8.44 9.12 -7.82
N TYR A 91 -7.67 9.05 -8.89
CA TYR A 91 -7.12 10.23 -9.55
C TYR A 91 -8.24 11.17 -10.00
N PHE A 92 -9.23 10.68 -10.75
CA PHE A 92 -10.32 11.52 -11.26
C PHE A 92 -11.18 12.13 -10.15
N VAL A 93 -11.50 11.36 -9.10
CA VAL A 93 -12.23 11.88 -7.94
C VAL A 93 -11.38 12.91 -7.21
N GLY A 94 -10.09 12.64 -7.00
CA GLY A 94 -9.18 13.54 -6.32
C GLY A 94 -8.98 14.84 -7.09
N ASP A 95 -8.69 14.78 -8.38
CA ASP A 95 -8.49 15.95 -9.24
C ASP A 95 -9.73 16.85 -9.28
N THR A 96 -10.93 16.25 -9.23
CA THR A 96 -12.20 17.01 -9.25
C THR A 96 -12.56 17.61 -7.90
N PHE A 97 -12.37 16.85 -6.80
CA PHE A 97 -12.93 17.21 -5.50
C PHE A 97 -11.91 17.70 -4.47
N PHE A 98 -10.62 17.30 -4.56
CA PHE A 98 -9.64 17.67 -3.55
C PHE A 98 -9.32 19.16 -3.57
N ASN A 99 -9.32 19.79 -4.74
CA ASN A 99 -9.11 21.24 -4.85
C ASN A 99 -10.09 22.00 -3.96
N SER A 100 -11.39 21.75 -4.08
CA SER A 100 -12.42 22.44 -3.28
C SER A 100 -12.35 22.09 -1.78
N LEU A 101 -11.83 20.92 -1.44
CA LEU A 101 -11.72 20.46 -0.06
C LEU A 101 -10.45 20.97 0.64
N LEU A 102 -9.42 21.29 -0.13
CA LEU A 102 -8.10 21.70 0.33
C LEU A 102 -7.83 23.19 0.11
N GLU A 103 -8.73 23.92 -0.57
CA GLU A 103 -8.56 25.34 -0.98
C GLU A 103 -8.12 26.30 0.14
N ASN A 104 -8.43 26.01 1.40
CA ASN A 104 -8.06 26.82 2.54
C ASN A 104 -6.83 26.32 3.33
N GLU A 105 -6.20 25.24 2.86
CA GLU A 105 -5.17 24.50 3.60
C GLU A 105 -3.86 24.46 2.79
N GLN A 106 -3.27 25.61 2.48
CA GLN A 106 -1.94 25.61 1.91
C GLN A 106 -0.92 25.21 2.97
N ILE A 107 -0.34 24.03 2.83
CA ILE A 107 0.87 23.64 3.55
C ILE A 107 2.02 24.08 2.64
N GLY A 108 2.76 25.12 3.05
CA GLY A 108 4.00 25.53 2.35
C GLY A 108 4.96 24.35 2.25
N THR A 109 5.92 24.42 1.35
CA THR A 109 6.98 23.39 1.29
C THR A 109 7.56 23.22 2.68
N LEU A 110 7.71 21.97 3.15
CA LEU A 110 8.21 21.66 4.49
C LEU A 110 9.64 22.23 4.72
N GLU A 111 10.26 22.76 3.67
CA GLU A 111 11.56 23.41 3.68
C GLU A 111 11.52 24.94 3.98
N ASP A 112 10.35 25.59 3.88
CA ASP A 112 10.23 27.05 3.94
C ASP A 112 10.08 27.60 5.37
N HIS A 113 10.91 27.10 6.32
CA HIS A 113 10.74 27.45 7.72
C HIS A 113 11.93 28.18 8.34
N SER A 114 11.60 29.34 8.86
CA SER A 114 12.42 30.23 9.70
C SER A 114 12.97 29.60 10.99
N ARG A 115 12.64 28.32 11.28
CA ARG A 115 13.07 27.57 12.48
C ARG A 115 13.37 26.11 12.17
N SER A 116 14.39 25.79 11.36
CA SER A 116 14.92 24.43 11.29
C SER A 116 16.26 24.38 12.04
N LEU A 117 16.36 23.47 13.01
CA LEU A 117 17.64 23.19 13.66
C LEU A 117 18.31 22.02 12.92
N PRO A 118 19.60 22.13 12.53
CA PRO A 118 20.29 21.03 11.87
C PRO A 118 20.50 19.86 12.84
N PRO A 119 20.57 18.62 12.33
CA PRO A 119 20.94 17.46 13.14
C PRO A 119 22.33 17.63 13.77
N TYR A 120 22.64 16.88 14.81
CA TYR A 120 23.99 16.87 15.39
C TYR A 120 25.03 16.29 14.45
N PHE A 121 24.64 15.26 13.70
CA PHE A 121 25.45 14.61 12.66
C PHE A 121 24.54 13.88 11.68
N THR A 122 25.04 13.60 10.50
CA THR A 122 24.40 12.77 9.48
C THR A 122 25.33 11.63 9.09
N ILE A 123 24.75 10.49 8.73
CA ILE A 123 25.47 9.34 8.16
C ILE A 123 24.90 9.08 6.78
N ASP A 124 25.69 9.27 5.75
CA ASP A 124 25.29 8.95 4.39
C ASP A 124 25.20 7.43 4.21
N MET A 125 24.05 6.99 3.70
CA MET A 125 23.76 5.59 3.37
C MET A 125 23.27 5.52 1.93
N PRO A 126 24.17 5.67 0.94
CA PRO A 126 23.77 5.65 -0.47
C PRO A 126 23.20 4.29 -0.82
N PRO A 127 22.07 4.22 -1.58
CA PRO A 127 21.50 2.96 -2.03
C PRO A 127 22.45 2.24 -3.00
N ILE A 128 22.48 0.91 -2.95
CA ILE A 128 23.36 0.09 -3.82
C ILE A 128 22.92 0.21 -5.29
N PHE A 129 21.64 0.33 -5.53
CA PHE A 129 21.03 0.50 -6.85
C PHE A 129 20.08 1.70 -6.83
N ASP A 130 19.98 2.37 -7.96
CA ASP A 130 18.83 3.24 -8.20
C ASP A 130 17.54 2.44 -8.22
N VAL A 131 16.43 3.08 -7.82
CA VAL A 131 15.11 2.45 -7.69
C VAL A 131 14.64 1.81 -9.00
N MET A 132 14.79 2.52 -10.13
CA MET A 132 14.41 1.99 -11.45
C MET A 132 15.30 0.83 -11.88
N THR A 133 16.58 0.87 -11.56
CA THR A 133 17.52 -0.23 -11.81
C THR A 133 17.13 -1.46 -11.00
N ALA A 134 16.80 -1.31 -9.72
CA ALA A 134 16.34 -2.41 -8.87
C ALA A 134 15.04 -3.01 -9.39
N LEU A 135 14.12 -2.18 -9.88
CA LEU A 135 12.86 -2.61 -10.47
C LEU A 135 13.08 -3.42 -11.74
N LEU A 136 13.85 -2.88 -12.69
CA LEU A 136 14.16 -3.58 -13.95
C LEU A 136 14.89 -4.91 -13.71
N LEU A 137 15.87 -4.93 -12.80
CA LEU A 137 16.56 -6.16 -12.39
C LEU A 137 15.57 -7.19 -11.84
N SER A 138 14.63 -6.75 -11.00
CA SER A 138 13.60 -7.63 -10.42
C SER A 138 12.71 -8.25 -11.49
N PHE A 139 12.34 -7.47 -12.52
CA PHE A 139 11.56 -7.99 -13.65
C PHE A 139 12.35 -8.96 -14.51
N ILE A 140 13.56 -8.58 -14.91
CA ILE A 140 14.39 -9.43 -15.79
C ILE A 140 14.65 -10.79 -15.14
N VAL A 141 15.11 -10.79 -13.89
CA VAL A 141 15.42 -12.03 -13.18
C VAL A 141 14.14 -12.78 -12.80
N GLY A 142 13.10 -12.10 -12.31
CA GLY A 142 11.82 -12.73 -11.95
C GLY A 142 11.17 -13.43 -13.15
N ILE A 143 11.10 -12.77 -14.32
CA ILE A 143 10.60 -13.38 -15.56
C ILE A 143 11.51 -14.55 -15.97
N GLY A 144 12.84 -14.39 -15.87
CA GLY A 144 13.79 -15.48 -16.14
C GLY A 144 13.52 -16.72 -15.29
N LEU A 145 13.24 -16.54 -13.99
CA LEU A 145 12.91 -17.61 -13.05
C LEU A 145 11.55 -18.26 -13.34
N SER A 146 10.57 -17.49 -13.79
CA SER A 146 9.25 -18.02 -14.16
C SER A 146 9.26 -18.87 -15.43
N VAL A 147 10.23 -18.61 -16.35
CA VAL A 147 10.34 -19.29 -17.65
C VAL A 147 11.34 -20.45 -17.63
N ARG A 148 12.40 -20.37 -16.83
CA ARG A 148 13.50 -21.35 -16.78
C ARG A 148 13.52 -22.10 -15.45
N GLU A 149 13.94 -23.35 -15.48
CA GLU A 149 14.26 -24.10 -14.28
C GLU A 149 15.65 -23.70 -13.78
N ALA A 150 15.68 -22.94 -12.70
CA ALA A 150 16.90 -22.46 -12.05
C ALA A 150 16.76 -22.61 -10.53
N PRO A 151 16.73 -23.85 -10.00
CA PRO A 151 16.38 -24.11 -8.60
C PRO A 151 17.32 -23.42 -7.61
N VAL A 152 18.62 -23.35 -7.90
CA VAL A 152 19.61 -22.68 -7.04
C VAL A 152 19.29 -21.19 -6.94
N LEU A 153 19.12 -20.51 -8.08
CA LEU A 153 18.82 -19.07 -8.11
C LEU A 153 17.46 -18.78 -7.51
N THR A 154 16.45 -19.62 -7.76
CA THR A 154 15.11 -19.49 -7.16
C THR A 154 15.18 -19.53 -5.64
N ASN A 155 15.94 -20.48 -5.07
CA ASN A 155 16.11 -20.58 -3.62
C ASN A 155 16.84 -19.36 -3.06
N VAL A 156 17.93 -18.90 -3.67
CA VAL A 156 18.65 -17.69 -3.26
C VAL A 156 17.74 -16.46 -3.24
N VAL A 157 16.94 -16.28 -4.29
CA VAL A 157 16.01 -15.15 -4.41
C VAL A 157 14.91 -15.22 -3.34
N LYS A 158 14.38 -16.41 -3.04
CA LYS A 158 13.40 -16.63 -1.97
C LYS A 158 13.97 -16.34 -0.59
N GLU A 159 15.14 -16.87 -0.28
CA GLU A 159 15.83 -16.64 0.99
C GLU A 159 16.14 -15.14 1.17
N PHE A 160 16.61 -14.47 0.13
CA PHE A 160 16.80 -13.02 0.14
C PHE A 160 15.49 -12.28 0.39
N GLY A 161 14.38 -12.68 -0.25
CA GLY A 161 13.05 -12.14 0.00
C GLY A 161 12.61 -12.31 1.45
N ASP A 162 12.91 -13.44 2.08
CA ASP A 162 12.58 -13.68 3.47
C ASP A 162 13.43 -12.83 4.44
N ILE A 163 14.72 -12.60 4.11
CA ILE A 163 15.56 -11.64 4.85
C ILE A 163 14.98 -10.22 4.75
N VAL A 164 14.55 -9.80 3.57
CA VAL A 164 13.93 -8.49 3.36
C VAL A 164 12.61 -8.36 4.13
N LYS A 165 11.75 -9.38 4.12
CA LYS A 165 10.52 -9.41 4.94
C LYS A 165 10.85 -9.32 6.43
N TRP A 166 11.90 -10.02 6.87
CA TRP A 166 12.39 -9.91 8.26
C TRP A 166 12.87 -8.49 8.57
N LEU A 167 13.65 -7.87 7.68
CA LEU A 167 14.10 -6.48 7.81
C LEU A 167 12.91 -5.52 7.98
N ILE A 168 11.90 -5.63 7.11
CA ILE A 168 10.69 -4.80 7.20
C ILE A 168 9.98 -5.02 8.54
N THR A 169 9.73 -6.27 8.91
CA THR A 169 8.88 -6.60 10.08
C THR A 169 9.58 -6.42 11.42
N LYS A 170 10.89 -6.60 11.48
CA LYS A 170 11.67 -6.57 12.73
C LYS A 170 12.52 -5.33 12.93
N ALA A 171 12.89 -4.63 11.86
CA ALA A 171 13.68 -3.40 11.95
C ALA A 171 12.84 -2.17 11.58
N ILE A 172 12.25 -2.13 10.38
CA ILE A 172 11.59 -0.92 9.89
C ILE A 172 10.27 -0.66 10.64
N ILE A 173 9.33 -1.60 10.62
CA ILE A 173 7.99 -1.42 11.22
C ILE A 173 8.04 -1.04 12.71
N PRO A 174 8.86 -1.65 13.57
CA PRO A 174 8.93 -1.26 14.98
C PRO A 174 9.45 0.15 15.24
N VAL A 175 10.28 0.68 14.35
CA VAL A 175 10.89 2.02 14.46
C VAL A 175 9.99 3.09 13.87
N LEU A 176 9.09 2.75 12.94
CA LEU A 176 8.18 3.70 12.28
C LEU A 176 7.41 4.64 13.22
N PRO A 177 6.81 4.19 14.35
CA PRO A 177 6.10 5.10 15.25
C PRO A 177 6.99 6.21 15.82
N TYR A 178 8.26 5.90 16.09
CA TYR A 178 9.23 6.88 16.57
C TYR A 178 9.64 7.83 15.45
N TYR A 179 9.81 7.34 14.25
CA TYR A 179 10.08 8.16 13.07
C TYR A 179 8.94 9.11 12.77
N ILE A 180 7.69 8.63 12.79
CA ILE A 180 6.49 9.46 12.63
C ILE A 180 6.40 10.51 13.76
N MET A 181 6.73 10.15 14.99
CA MET A 181 6.83 11.09 16.12
C MET A 181 7.78 12.25 15.80
N THR A 182 8.95 11.98 15.24
CA THR A 182 9.93 13.04 14.92
C THR A 182 9.45 13.95 13.78
N ILE A 183 8.73 13.41 12.80
CA ILE A 183 8.12 14.20 11.72
C ILE A 183 7.06 15.15 12.27
N PHE A 184 6.16 14.65 13.12
CA PHE A 184 5.14 15.49 13.73
C PHE A 184 5.71 16.50 14.73
N ALA A 185 6.83 16.19 15.38
CA ALA A 185 7.58 17.18 16.17
C ALA A 185 8.09 18.32 15.28
N GLU A 186 8.63 18.02 14.12
CA GLU A 186 9.12 19.01 13.16
C GLU A 186 7.98 19.85 12.57
N ILE A 187 6.90 19.21 12.10
CA ILE A 187 5.71 19.90 11.59
C ILE A 187 5.09 20.82 12.66
N THR A 188 5.13 20.41 13.92
CA THR A 188 4.64 21.22 15.05
C THR A 188 5.57 22.38 15.34
N PHE A 189 6.87 22.14 15.36
CA PHE A 189 7.89 23.16 15.59
C PHE A 189 7.86 24.24 14.48
N SER A 190 7.49 23.86 13.26
CA SER A 190 7.28 24.79 12.14
C SER A 190 5.92 25.50 12.16
N GLY A 191 5.03 25.15 13.10
CA GLY A 191 3.70 25.77 13.23
C GLY A 191 2.61 25.23 12.28
N GLN A 192 2.90 24.20 11.47
CA GLN A 192 1.98 23.67 10.43
C GLN A 192 1.08 22.51 10.89
N VAL A 193 1.22 22.07 12.13
CA VAL A 193 0.53 20.87 12.62
C VAL A 193 -0.99 20.94 12.49
N ALA A 194 -1.59 22.11 12.72
CA ALA A 194 -3.05 22.27 12.64
C ALA A 194 -3.57 22.00 11.22
N SER A 195 -2.97 22.61 10.20
CA SER A 195 -3.33 22.41 8.80
C SER A 195 -3.13 20.96 8.36
N VAL A 196 -1.99 20.36 8.72
CA VAL A 196 -1.70 18.94 8.41
C VAL A 196 -2.75 18.02 9.05
N MET A 197 -3.12 18.24 10.32
CA MET A 197 -4.13 17.41 11.01
C MET A 197 -5.53 17.55 10.40
N VAL A 198 -5.93 18.76 9.99
CA VAL A 198 -7.21 18.98 9.29
C VAL A 198 -7.24 18.22 7.97
N VAL A 199 -6.17 18.30 7.19
CA VAL A 199 -6.04 17.57 5.92
C VAL A 199 -6.10 16.05 6.14
N PHE A 200 -5.37 15.54 7.13
CA PHE A 200 -5.41 14.12 7.51
C PHE A 200 -6.83 13.65 7.78
N PHE A 201 -7.57 14.41 8.59
CA PHE A 201 -8.93 14.05 8.94
C PHE A 201 -9.88 14.09 7.73
N LYS A 202 -9.77 15.13 6.88
CA LYS A 202 -10.54 15.22 5.64
C LYS A 202 -10.24 14.02 4.72
N LEU A 203 -8.97 13.68 4.52
CA LEU A 203 -8.55 12.55 3.67
C LEU A 203 -9.05 11.21 4.21
N ILE A 204 -9.00 10.98 5.52
CA ILE A 204 -9.50 9.74 6.14
C ILE A 204 -10.99 9.54 5.82
N ILE A 205 -11.81 10.59 5.99
CA ILE A 205 -13.25 10.51 5.72
C ILE A 205 -13.51 10.23 4.24
N ILE A 206 -12.86 10.98 3.35
CA ILE A 206 -13.04 10.82 1.91
C ILE A 206 -12.64 9.41 1.47
N LEU A 207 -11.47 8.94 1.90
CA LEU A 207 -10.99 7.61 1.56
C LEU A 207 -11.88 6.51 2.12
N PHE A 208 -12.44 6.69 3.31
CA PHE A 208 -13.41 5.74 3.84
C PHE A 208 -14.65 5.63 2.96
N ILE A 209 -15.20 6.77 2.52
CA ILE A 209 -16.34 6.79 1.58
C ILE A 209 -15.95 6.15 0.25
N MET A 210 -14.79 6.50 -0.29
CA MET A 210 -14.29 5.95 -1.55
C MET A 210 -14.08 4.43 -1.49
N HIS A 211 -13.59 3.89 -0.37
CA HIS A 211 -13.48 2.44 -0.17
C HIS A 211 -14.85 1.74 -0.22
N ILE A 212 -15.87 2.33 0.39
CA ILE A 212 -17.24 1.79 0.34
C ILE A 212 -17.75 1.80 -1.11
N VAL A 213 -17.59 2.91 -1.81
CA VAL A 213 -18.00 3.05 -3.22
C VAL A 213 -17.26 2.05 -4.09
N LEU A 214 -15.94 1.91 -3.92
CA LEU A 214 -15.13 0.94 -4.66
C LEU A 214 -15.65 -0.49 -4.45
N LEU A 215 -15.89 -0.90 -3.21
CA LEU A 215 -16.45 -2.23 -2.92
C LEU A 215 -17.82 -2.44 -3.58
N LEU A 216 -18.70 -1.46 -3.51
CA LEU A 216 -19.99 -1.53 -4.18
C LEU A 216 -19.82 -1.73 -5.68
N LEU A 217 -18.95 -0.97 -6.33
CA LEU A 217 -18.68 -1.08 -7.77
C LEU A 217 -18.07 -2.46 -8.13
N GLN A 218 -17.11 -2.96 -7.35
CA GLN A 218 -16.52 -4.28 -7.55
C GLN A 218 -17.58 -5.39 -7.45
N TYR A 219 -18.49 -5.31 -6.46
CA TYR A 219 -19.56 -6.30 -6.31
C TYR A 219 -20.67 -6.13 -7.33
N ILE A 220 -21.00 -4.93 -7.79
CA ILE A 220 -21.89 -4.71 -8.93
C ILE A 220 -21.32 -5.38 -10.17
N PHE A 221 -20.05 -5.12 -10.49
CA PHE A 221 -19.38 -5.73 -11.63
C PHE A 221 -19.32 -7.26 -11.52
N ALA A 222 -18.95 -7.79 -10.35
CA ALA A 222 -18.99 -9.23 -10.10
C ALA A 222 -20.38 -9.82 -10.21
N GLY A 223 -21.41 -9.10 -9.76
CA GLY A 223 -22.81 -9.50 -9.85
C GLY A 223 -23.31 -9.58 -11.30
N LEU A 224 -22.96 -8.60 -12.13
CA LEU A 224 -23.29 -8.60 -13.57
C LEU A 224 -22.72 -9.82 -14.31
N ILE A 225 -21.50 -10.25 -13.93
CA ILE A 225 -20.83 -11.40 -14.56
C ILE A 225 -21.35 -12.73 -13.98
N SER A 226 -21.46 -12.82 -12.65
CA SER A 226 -21.78 -14.07 -11.95
C SER A 226 -23.29 -14.35 -11.87
N GLY A 227 -24.14 -13.34 -12.07
CA GLY A 227 -25.59 -13.41 -11.83
C GLY A 227 -25.98 -13.38 -10.35
N LYS A 228 -25.08 -13.07 -9.44
CA LYS A 228 -25.32 -12.97 -7.99
C LYS A 228 -25.76 -11.55 -7.61
N ASN A 229 -26.60 -11.44 -6.57
CA ASN A 229 -26.99 -10.14 -6.04
C ASN A 229 -25.79 -9.42 -5.39
N PRO A 230 -25.39 -8.23 -5.85
CA PRO A 230 -24.22 -7.51 -5.35
C PRO A 230 -24.26 -7.22 -3.85
N ILE A 231 -25.39 -6.69 -3.37
CA ILE A 231 -25.55 -6.27 -1.97
C ILE A 231 -25.52 -7.48 -1.03
N LYS A 232 -26.19 -8.58 -1.39
CA LYS A 232 -26.15 -9.81 -0.60
C LYS A 232 -24.73 -10.40 -0.58
N SER A 233 -24.04 -10.34 -1.71
CA SER A 233 -22.68 -10.85 -1.82
C SER A 233 -21.71 -10.03 -0.96
N LEU A 234 -21.78 -8.71 -1.04
CA LEU A 234 -20.99 -7.82 -0.18
C LEU A 234 -21.33 -8.05 1.31
N GLY A 235 -22.61 -8.15 1.66
CA GLY A 235 -23.05 -8.44 3.03
C GLY A 235 -22.50 -9.76 3.57
N THR A 236 -22.40 -10.80 2.72
CA THR A 236 -21.79 -12.08 3.10
C THR A 236 -20.32 -11.95 3.45
N MET A 237 -19.59 -11.00 2.85
CA MET A 237 -18.17 -10.78 3.08
C MET A 237 -17.87 -9.83 4.27
N LEU A 238 -18.85 -9.19 4.89
CA LEU A 238 -18.65 -8.30 6.03
C LEU A 238 -17.86 -8.91 7.21
N PRO A 239 -17.97 -10.21 7.55
CA PRO A 239 -17.11 -10.81 8.57
C PRO A 239 -15.63 -10.82 8.19
N ALA A 240 -15.30 -10.95 6.89
CA ALA A 240 -13.92 -10.83 6.41
C ALA A 240 -13.44 -9.37 6.51
N TYR A 241 -14.29 -8.41 6.12
CA TYR A 241 -14.04 -6.98 6.31
C TYR A 241 -13.71 -6.65 7.77
N ALA A 242 -14.56 -7.06 8.71
CA ALA A 242 -14.38 -6.80 10.14
C ALA A 242 -13.11 -7.46 10.70
N THR A 243 -12.77 -8.67 10.24
CA THR A 243 -11.55 -9.36 10.65
C THR A 243 -10.30 -8.62 10.13
N ALA A 244 -10.33 -8.17 8.89
CA ALA A 244 -9.23 -7.41 8.28
C ALA A 244 -9.01 -6.05 8.94
N LEU A 245 -10.09 -5.36 9.36
CA LEU A 245 -9.99 -4.14 10.17
C LEU A 245 -9.16 -4.35 11.44
N GLY A 246 -9.36 -5.50 12.10
CA GLY A 246 -8.67 -5.80 13.35
C GLY A 246 -7.26 -6.35 13.17
N THR A 247 -7.00 -7.10 12.09
CA THR A 247 -5.71 -7.77 11.85
C THR A 247 -4.72 -6.90 11.06
N GLN A 248 -5.22 -5.99 10.24
CA GLN A 248 -4.43 -5.21 9.28
C GLN A 248 -3.57 -6.08 8.34
N SER A 249 -3.96 -7.34 8.16
CA SER A 249 -3.21 -8.32 7.39
C SER A 249 -4.15 -9.14 6.52
N SER A 250 -3.99 -9.04 5.21
CA SER A 250 -4.73 -9.86 4.24
C SER A 250 -4.42 -11.34 4.46
N ALA A 251 -3.16 -11.71 4.68
CA ALA A 251 -2.74 -13.07 4.91
C ALA A 251 -3.38 -13.68 6.16
N ALA A 252 -3.42 -12.94 7.28
CA ALA A 252 -4.05 -13.42 8.52
C ALA A 252 -5.58 -13.57 8.39
N THR A 253 -6.20 -12.93 7.40
CA THR A 253 -7.65 -12.95 7.17
C THR A 253 -8.07 -14.07 6.20
N ILE A 254 -7.15 -14.71 5.47
CA ILE A 254 -7.44 -15.78 4.49
C ILE A 254 -8.47 -16.81 4.99
N PRO A 255 -8.36 -17.38 6.22
CA PRO A 255 -9.31 -18.41 6.66
C PRO A 255 -10.76 -17.91 6.73
N VAL A 256 -10.96 -16.64 7.11
CA VAL A 256 -12.28 -16.03 7.19
C VAL A 256 -12.79 -15.69 5.80
N THR A 257 -11.96 -15.09 4.96
CA THR A 257 -12.26 -14.74 3.57
C THR A 257 -12.67 -15.98 2.78
N LEU A 258 -11.92 -17.08 2.90
CA LEU A 258 -12.21 -18.35 2.28
C LEU A 258 -13.58 -18.89 2.71
N ARG A 259 -13.85 -18.90 4.02
CA ARG A 259 -15.14 -19.35 4.56
C ARG A 259 -16.31 -18.53 4.02
N GLN A 260 -16.17 -17.21 3.93
CA GLN A 260 -17.23 -16.36 3.40
C GLN A 260 -17.38 -16.55 1.88
N SER A 261 -16.30 -16.75 1.15
CA SER A 261 -16.33 -17.04 -0.30
C SER A 261 -17.07 -18.35 -0.62
N LEU A 262 -16.90 -19.38 0.21
CA LEU A 262 -17.68 -20.61 0.08
C LEU A 262 -19.18 -20.37 0.32
N LYS A 263 -19.56 -19.50 1.25
CA LYS A 263 -20.98 -19.11 1.47
C LYS A 263 -21.55 -18.32 0.29
N LEU A 264 -20.74 -17.65 -0.51
CA LEU A 264 -21.16 -17.05 -1.78
C LEU A 264 -21.51 -18.09 -2.84
N GLY A 265 -21.24 -19.39 -2.58
CA GLY A 265 -21.46 -20.48 -3.52
C GLY A 265 -20.34 -20.62 -4.56
N ILE A 266 -19.16 -20.07 -4.27
CA ILE A 266 -17.94 -20.28 -5.04
C ILE A 266 -17.46 -21.70 -4.76
N SER A 267 -17.01 -22.43 -5.78
CA SER A 267 -16.51 -23.79 -5.62
C SER A 267 -15.26 -23.82 -4.74
N GLN A 268 -15.10 -24.87 -3.93
CA GLN A 268 -13.94 -25.00 -3.03
C GLN A 268 -12.61 -24.94 -3.76
N ARG A 269 -12.54 -25.53 -4.97
CA ARG A 269 -11.36 -25.49 -5.83
C ARG A 269 -10.97 -24.05 -6.18
N ILE A 270 -11.93 -23.25 -6.62
CA ILE A 270 -11.68 -21.84 -7.02
C ILE A 270 -11.40 -20.98 -5.79
N ALA A 271 -12.21 -21.05 -4.75
CA ALA A 271 -12.00 -20.28 -3.54
C ALA A 271 -10.64 -20.59 -2.90
N GLY A 272 -10.26 -21.89 -2.83
CA GLY A 272 -8.97 -22.33 -2.27
C GLY A 272 -7.75 -21.87 -3.05
N PHE A 273 -7.91 -21.57 -4.33
CA PHE A 273 -6.84 -21.00 -5.18
C PHE A 273 -6.85 -19.47 -5.19
N VAL A 274 -8.01 -18.86 -5.49
CA VAL A 274 -8.12 -17.41 -5.73
C VAL A 274 -7.93 -16.61 -4.45
N ILE A 275 -8.50 -17.05 -3.31
CA ILE A 275 -8.44 -16.24 -2.08
C ILE A 275 -7.01 -16.12 -1.51
N PRO A 276 -6.20 -17.19 -1.37
CA PRO A 276 -4.82 -17.05 -0.95
C PRO A 276 -3.97 -16.22 -1.94
N LEU A 277 -4.21 -16.38 -3.23
CA LEU A 277 -3.50 -15.63 -4.26
C LEU A 277 -3.86 -14.14 -4.19
N CYS A 278 -5.15 -13.78 -4.17
CA CYS A 278 -5.62 -12.40 -4.11
C CYS A 278 -5.19 -11.68 -2.84
N ALA A 279 -5.02 -12.37 -1.72
CA ALA A 279 -4.50 -11.79 -0.48
C ALA A 279 -3.12 -11.14 -0.64
N THR A 280 -2.39 -11.47 -1.71
CA THR A 280 -1.09 -10.88 -2.04
C THR A 280 -1.11 -10.00 -3.29
N ILE A 281 -1.95 -10.30 -4.31
CA ILE A 281 -1.92 -9.59 -5.59
C ILE A 281 -3.04 -8.58 -5.79
N HIS A 282 -4.11 -8.59 -4.98
CA HIS A 282 -5.25 -7.69 -5.11
C HIS A 282 -5.24 -6.64 -4.01
N LEU A 283 -4.60 -5.51 -4.26
CA LEU A 283 -4.42 -4.41 -3.30
C LEU A 283 -5.11 -3.11 -3.75
N SER A 284 -6.34 -3.22 -4.26
CA SER A 284 -7.12 -2.08 -4.79
C SER A 284 -7.36 -0.97 -3.75
N GLY A 285 -7.68 -1.31 -2.49
CA GLY A 285 -7.82 -0.33 -1.43
C GLY A 285 -6.50 0.34 -1.02
N SER A 286 -5.38 -0.39 -1.10
CA SER A 286 -4.04 0.18 -0.87
C SER A 286 -3.63 1.13 -1.97
N THR A 287 -3.87 0.77 -3.24
CA THR A 287 -3.61 1.64 -4.40
C THR A 287 -4.42 2.93 -4.30
N MET A 288 -5.71 2.84 -3.92
CA MET A 288 -6.56 4.01 -3.67
C MET A 288 -5.93 4.96 -2.66
N LYS A 289 -5.51 4.46 -1.49
CA LYS A 289 -4.91 5.28 -0.44
C LYS A 289 -3.62 5.96 -0.90
N ILE A 290 -2.73 5.19 -1.53
CA ILE A 290 -1.44 5.71 -1.99
C ILE A 290 -1.66 6.79 -3.05
N THR A 291 -2.52 6.55 -4.03
CA THR A 291 -2.82 7.52 -5.10
C THR A 291 -3.48 8.79 -4.54
N ALA A 292 -4.46 8.64 -3.65
CA ALA A 292 -5.15 9.79 -3.06
C ALA A 292 -4.24 10.65 -2.17
N CYS A 293 -3.44 9.99 -1.32
CA CYS A 293 -2.50 10.71 -0.45
C CYS A 293 -1.40 11.41 -1.26
N ALA A 294 -0.89 10.76 -2.31
CA ALA A 294 0.11 11.36 -3.18
C ALA A 294 -0.45 12.60 -3.91
N LEU A 295 -1.63 12.46 -4.51
CA LEU A 295 -2.29 13.58 -5.20
C LEU A 295 -2.59 14.74 -4.24
N ALA A 296 -3.16 14.45 -3.07
CA ALA A 296 -3.47 15.47 -2.07
C ALA A 296 -2.19 16.18 -1.57
N LEU A 297 -1.10 15.44 -1.37
CA LEU A 297 0.16 16.03 -0.91
C LEU A 297 0.76 16.95 -1.99
N MET A 298 0.73 16.55 -3.27
CA MET A 298 1.19 17.39 -4.37
C MET A 298 0.34 18.67 -4.50
N MET A 299 -0.99 18.56 -4.39
CA MET A 299 -1.88 19.72 -4.40
C MET A 299 -1.60 20.69 -3.26
N LEU A 300 -1.42 20.18 -2.04
CA LEU A 300 -1.15 21.00 -0.85
C LEU A 300 0.17 21.76 -0.91
N GLN A 301 1.16 21.19 -1.58
CA GLN A 301 2.49 21.77 -1.74
C GLN A 301 2.62 22.58 -3.02
N GLY A 302 1.57 22.66 -3.83
CA GLY A 302 1.62 23.34 -5.14
C GLY A 302 2.56 22.67 -6.14
N THR A 303 2.90 21.39 -5.93
CA THR A 303 3.76 20.63 -6.85
C THR A 303 2.98 20.34 -8.14
N PRO A 304 3.53 20.67 -9.33
CA PRO A 304 2.85 20.39 -10.59
C PRO A 304 2.60 18.90 -10.78
N TYR A 305 1.41 18.55 -11.24
CA TYR A 305 1.04 17.19 -11.62
C TYR A 305 0.15 17.22 -12.86
N ASP A 306 0.14 16.12 -13.59
CA ASP A 306 -0.77 15.93 -14.73
C ASP A 306 -1.25 14.47 -14.79
N PHE A 307 -2.23 14.25 -15.68
CA PHE A 307 -2.78 12.91 -15.90
C PHE A 307 -1.73 11.91 -16.41
N SER A 308 -0.80 12.32 -17.26
CA SER A 308 0.21 11.43 -17.83
C SER A 308 1.17 10.90 -16.73
N MET A 309 1.61 11.79 -15.85
CA MET A 309 2.44 11.44 -14.68
C MET A 309 1.70 10.44 -13.78
N PHE A 310 0.47 10.74 -13.39
CA PHE A 310 -0.31 9.85 -12.52
C PHE A 310 -0.72 8.55 -13.22
N ALA A 311 -0.99 8.55 -14.52
CA ALA A 311 -1.27 7.33 -15.27
C ALA A 311 -0.06 6.39 -15.25
N GLY A 312 1.13 6.89 -15.53
CA GLY A 312 2.37 6.12 -15.40
C GLY A 312 2.59 5.60 -13.98
N PHE A 313 2.42 6.46 -12.98
CA PHE A 313 2.53 6.10 -11.57
C PHE A 313 1.53 5.01 -11.15
N ILE A 314 0.24 5.14 -11.50
CA ILE A 314 -0.80 4.17 -11.15
C ILE A 314 -0.54 2.81 -11.81
N MET A 315 -0.12 2.78 -13.07
CA MET A 315 0.22 1.54 -13.76
C MET A 315 1.40 0.84 -13.08
N MET A 316 2.46 1.58 -12.76
CA MET A 316 3.62 1.02 -12.06
C MET A 316 3.29 0.61 -10.63
N LEU A 317 2.52 1.43 -9.90
CA LEU A 317 2.04 1.10 -8.56
C LEU A 317 1.23 -0.21 -8.58
N GLY A 318 0.35 -0.40 -9.56
CA GLY A 318 -0.41 -1.64 -9.73
C GLY A 318 0.48 -2.87 -9.85
N ILE A 319 1.57 -2.77 -10.61
CA ILE A 319 2.54 -3.86 -10.75
C ILE A 319 3.25 -4.15 -9.42
N ILE A 320 3.67 -3.10 -8.71
CA ILE A 320 4.34 -3.23 -7.40
C ILE A 320 3.40 -3.84 -6.37
N MET A 321 2.11 -3.49 -6.42
CA MET A 321 1.11 -4.05 -5.52
C MET A 321 0.96 -5.57 -5.67
N VAL A 322 1.20 -6.14 -6.84
CA VAL A 322 1.23 -7.61 -7.03
C VAL A 322 2.35 -8.27 -6.21
N ALA A 323 3.42 -7.54 -5.92
CA ALA A 323 4.58 -8.03 -5.18
C ALA A 323 4.62 -7.57 -3.70
N ALA A 324 3.71 -6.70 -3.30
CA ALA A 324 3.70 -6.15 -1.95
C ALA A 324 3.35 -7.21 -0.89
N PRO A 325 4.07 -7.26 0.24
CA PRO A 325 3.76 -8.23 1.29
C PRO A 325 2.43 -7.91 1.98
N GLY A 326 1.60 -8.94 2.22
CA GLY A 326 0.31 -8.83 2.91
C GLY A 326 0.41 -8.61 4.43
N VAL A 327 1.36 -7.77 4.88
CA VAL A 327 1.60 -7.39 6.28
C VAL A 327 1.27 -5.91 6.50
N PRO A 328 1.00 -5.47 7.74
CA PRO A 328 0.74 -4.05 8.02
C PRO A 328 1.85 -3.15 7.48
N GLY A 329 1.49 -2.10 6.74
CA GLY A 329 2.44 -1.17 6.13
C GLY A 329 3.22 -1.71 4.93
N GLY A 330 3.05 -2.98 4.55
CA GLY A 330 3.85 -3.60 3.48
C GLY A 330 3.69 -2.94 2.12
N ALA A 331 2.48 -2.55 1.76
CA ALA A 331 2.20 -1.92 0.48
C ALA A 331 2.84 -0.53 0.33
N ILE A 332 2.81 0.31 1.37
CA ILE A 332 3.47 1.62 1.30
C ILE A 332 4.99 1.48 1.26
N MET A 333 5.56 0.52 2.01
CA MET A 333 7.00 0.26 1.94
C MET A 333 7.44 -0.15 0.53
N ALA A 334 6.66 -1.00 -0.14
CA ALA A 334 6.92 -1.36 -1.53
C ALA A 334 6.75 -0.18 -2.51
N ALA A 335 5.87 0.77 -2.21
CA ALA A 335 5.58 1.91 -3.07
C ALA A 335 6.58 3.09 -2.93
N LEU A 336 7.38 3.16 -1.85
CA LEU A 336 8.28 4.30 -1.61
C LEU A 336 9.18 4.59 -2.80
N GLY A 337 9.69 3.55 -3.44
CA GLY A 337 10.57 3.68 -4.59
C GLY A 337 9.91 4.41 -5.77
N VAL A 338 8.67 4.09 -6.10
CA VAL A 338 7.95 4.75 -7.22
C VAL A 338 7.42 6.12 -6.85
N LEU A 339 7.09 6.36 -5.58
CA LEU A 339 6.79 7.70 -5.08
C LEU A 339 8.00 8.64 -5.28
N HIS A 340 9.20 8.16 -4.98
CA HIS A 340 10.43 8.91 -5.19
C HIS A 340 10.75 9.09 -6.69
N SER A 341 10.83 7.99 -7.43
CA SER A 341 11.35 8.00 -8.80
C SER A 341 10.38 8.59 -9.83
N MET A 342 9.07 8.47 -9.62
CA MET A 342 8.06 8.91 -10.58
C MET A 342 7.36 10.21 -10.19
N LEU A 343 7.15 10.45 -8.90
CA LEU A 343 6.50 11.67 -8.40
C LEU A 343 7.49 12.66 -7.76
N GLY A 344 8.78 12.29 -7.66
CA GLY A 344 9.83 13.15 -7.10
C GLY A 344 9.74 13.36 -5.60
N PHE A 345 9.05 12.50 -4.88
CA PHE A 345 8.84 12.64 -3.43
C PHE A 345 10.15 12.54 -2.66
N ASP A 346 10.45 13.58 -1.89
CA ASP A 346 11.57 13.61 -0.96
C ASP A 346 11.32 12.77 0.30
N GLU A 347 12.28 12.72 1.21
CA GLU A 347 12.22 11.95 2.45
C GLU A 347 11.07 12.41 3.36
N ASN A 348 10.78 13.71 3.43
CA ASN A 348 9.71 14.26 4.26
C ASN A 348 8.34 13.90 3.71
N GLN A 349 8.18 14.00 2.39
CA GLN A 349 6.96 13.61 1.68
C GLN A 349 6.71 12.10 1.82
N GLN A 350 7.74 11.27 1.63
CA GLN A 350 7.64 9.82 1.82
C GLN A 350 7.26 9.46 3.26
N ALA A 351 7.86 10.13 4.23
CA ALA A 351 7.55 9.92 5.64
C ALA A 351 6.10 10.28 5.98
N LEU A 352 5.59 11.38 5.42
CA LEU A 352 4.20 11.79 5.57
C LEU A 352 3.24 10.80 4.88
N MET A 353 3.62 10.29 3.70
CA MET A 353 2.89 9.22 3.01
C MET A 353 2.79 7.95 3.86
N VAL A 354 3.89 7.55 4.51
CA VAL A 354 3.90 6.39 5.42
C VAL A 354 2.97 6.63 6.60
N ALA A 355 3.01 7.81 7.23
CA ALA A 355 2.15 8.14 8.35
C ALA A 355 0.66 8.09 7.98
N LEU A 356 0.28 8.76 6.88
CA LEU A 356 -1.08 8.74 6.33
C LEU A 356 -1.55 7.34 5.98
N TYR A 357 -0.71 6.59 5.28
CA TYR A 357 -1.04 5.23 4.87
C TYR A 357 -1.32 4.32 6.07
N ILE A 358 -0.45 4.33 7.09
CA ILE A 358 -0.59 3.49 8.29
C ILE A 358 -1.81 3.88 9.10
N ALA A 359 -2.12 5.16 9.22
CA ALA A 359 -3.33 5.63 9.91
C ALA A 359 -4.63 5.04 9.31
N MET A 360 -4.61 4.74 8.02
CA MET A 360 -5.77 4.21 7.28
C MET A 360 -5.59 2.74 6.85
N ASP A 361 -4.54 2.04 7.32
CA ASP A 361 -4.20 0.71 6.81
C ASP A 361 -5.28 -0.34 7.09
N SER A 362 -5.95 -0.24 8.22
CA SER A 362 -7.10 -1.09 8.56
C SER A 362 -8.19 -1.06 7.49
N PHE A 363 -8.58 0.12 7.02
CA PHE A 363 -9.66 0.29 6.05
C PHE A 363 -9.25 -0.22 4.66
N GLY A 364 -8.03 0.08 4.21
CA GLY A 364 -7.52 -0.40 2.94
C GLY A 364 -7.38 -1.90 2.89
N THR A 365 -6.86 -2.51 3.95
CA THR A 365 -6.76 -3.97 4.06
C THR A 365 -8.15 -4.63 4.08
N ALA A 366 -9.11 -4.05 4.79
CA ALA A 366 -10.49 -4.53 4.80
C ALA A 366 -11.13 -4.45 3.40
N CYS A 367 -10.85 -3.38 2.66
CA CYS A 367 -11.29 -3.23 1.27
C CYS A 367 -10.65 -4.30 0.36
N ASN A 368 -9.34 -4.50 0.43
CA ASN A 368 -8.63 -5.53 -0.35
C ASN A 368 -9.26 -6.91 -0.15
N VAL A 369 -9.28 -7.37 1.10
CA VAL A 369 -9.78 -8.69 1.49
C VAL A 369 -11.24 -8.92 1.09
N THR A 370 -12.07 -7.89 1.22
CA THR A 370 -13.48 -7.99 0.83
C THR A 370 -13.62 -8.05 -0.69
N GLY A 371 -12.84 -7.28 -1.41
CA GLY A 371 -12.78 -7.29 -2.88
C GLY A 371 -12.28 -8.63 -3.45
N ASP A 372 -11.48 -9.41 -2.72
CA ASP A 372 -11.06 -10.76 -3.12
C ASP A 372 -12.26 -11.67 -3.39
N GLY A 373 -13.35 -11.51 -2.63
CA GLY A 373 -14.61 -12.21 -2.86
C GLY A 373 -15.26 -11.86 -4.21
N ALA A 374 -15.17 -10.62 -4.64
CA ALA A 374 -15.66 -10.18 -5.95
C ALA A 374 -14.82 -10.79 -7.08
N VAL A 375 -13.48 -10.77 -6.95
CA VAL A 375 -12.57 -11.46 -7.90
C VAL A 375 -12.91 -12.93 -7.98
N ALA A 376 -13.05 -13.62 -6.85
CA ALA A 376 -13.34 -15.04 -6.80
C ALA A 376 -14.71 -15.41 -7.43
N LEU A 377 -15.73 -14.54 -7.29
CA LEU A 377 -17.03 -14.70 -7.97
C LEU A 377 -16.91 -14.67 -9.50
N ILE A 378 -16.12 -13.73 -10.02
CA ILE A 378 -15.89 -13.58 -11.46
C ILE A 378 -15.13 -14.79 -11.99
N VAL A 379 -14.04 -15.17 -11.31
CA VAL A 379 -13.18 -16.29 -11.71
C VAL A 379 -13.98 -17.61 -11.69
N ASP A 380 -14.80 -17.86 -10.65
CA ASP A 380 -15.63 -19.07 -10.55
C ASP A 380 -16.65 -19.17 -11.71
N LYS A 381 -17.23 -18.05 -12.10
CA LYS A 381 -18.15 -18.00 -13.24
C LYS A 381 -17.46 -18.28 -14.58
N ILE A 382 -16.27 -17.69 -14.79
CA ILE A 382 -15.50 -17.89 -16.03
C ILE A 382 -14.99 -19.33 -16.11
N ALA A 383 -14.52 -19.90 -14.99
CA ALA A 383 -14.04 -21.27 -14.93
C ALA A 383 -15.13 -22.33 -15.16
N LYS A 384 -16.39 -22.01 -14.85
CA LYS A 384 -17.55 -22.88 -15.06
C LYS A 384 -18.13 -22.84 -16.48
N ARG A 385 -17.74 -21.87 -17.34
CA ARG A 385 -18.17 -21.88 -18.74
C ARG A 385 -17.58 -23.13 -19.42
N PRO A 386 -18.40 -23.99 -20.06
CA PRO A 386 -17.87 -25.06 -20.89
C PRO A 386 -16.93 -24.45 -21.91
N GLN A 387 -15.76 -25.07 -22.10
CA GLN A 387 -14.98 -24.80 -23.31
C GLN A 387 -15.93 -25.16 -24.46
N THR A 388 -16.38 -24.18 -25.23
CA THR A 388 -17.01 -24.44 -26.52
C THR A 388 -16.01 -25.26 -27.30
N ALA A 389 -16.46 -26.45 -27.71
CA ALA A 389 -15.74 -27.29 -28.64
C ALA A 389 -15.64 -26.55 -29.99
N ASP A 390 -14.57 -25.82 -30.15
CA ASP A 390 -14.14 -25.25 -31.43
C ASP A 390 -12.60 -25.33 -31.44
N GLU A 391 -12.13 -26.53 -31.68
CA GLU A 391 -10.82 -26.87 -32.24
C GLU A 391 -10.92 -28.32 -32.69
N ASP A 392 -11.56 -28.54 -33.83
CA ASP A 392 -11.26 -29.65 -34.77
C ASP A 392 -10.37 -29.13 -35.90
#